data_1d9f5ce6fe6d58e51d8cee8e763994dd
#
_entry.id   1d9f5ce6fe6d58e51d8cee8e763994dd
#
_cell.length_a   1.000
_cell.length_b   1.000
_cell.length_c   1.000
_cell.angle_alpha   90.00
_cell.angle_beta   90.00
_cell.angle_gamma   90.00
#
_symmetry.space_group_name_H-M   'P 1'
#
loop_
_entity.id
_entity.type
_entity.pdbx_description
1 polymer ?
#
loop_
_entity_poly.entity_id
_entity_poly.type
_entity_poly.pdbx_seq_one_letter_code
_entity_poly.pdbx_strand_id
1 'polypeptide(L)'
;GLQQLFEYGYFHADPHPGNMFALKGGSRKYGHLAYVDFGMMDTITDSDRFTLIKAIVHLINKEYLLMAKDFQKLGFLTKEQDLDLLVEPLKDVLGGAFGSEVGNFNLKNVTDKFSKLMYSYPFRVPSRFALIIRAVVSQEGLALRLDPQFKILKIAYPYIAKKLLTDNSDEIVDILLEVVFDNQGRIQIDKLESLLSTLFKDTENINSDLIPVA
;
A
#
# COMPACT_ATOMS: atom_id res chain seq x y z
N GLY A 1 3.44 -6.96 8.29
CA GLY A 1 3.44 -7.02 6.82
C GLY A 1 3.94 -5.74 6.18
N LEU A 2 3.26 -4.60 6.34
CA LEU A 2 3.67 -3.34 5.69
C LEU A 2 5.11 -2.94 6.02
N GLN A 3 5.51 -3.01 7.28
CA GLN A 3 6.87 -2.71 7.71
C GLN A 3 7.90 -3.67 7.07
N GLN A 4 7.59 -4.96 7.04
CA GLN A 4 8.44 -5.95 6.38
C GLN A 4 8.64 -5.60 4.90
N LEU A 5 7.57 -5.22 4.20
CA LEU A 5 7.60 -4.90 2.78
C LEU A 5 8.27 -3.55 2.49
N PHE A 6 7.83 -2.48 3.16
CA PHE A 6 8.23 -1.10 2.81
C PHE A 6 9.45 -0.58 3.56
N GLU A 7 9.81 -1.18 4.72
CA GLU A 7 10.99 -0.79 5.48
C GLU A 7 12.18 -1.68 5.12
N TYR A 8 11.99 -2.99 5.29
CA TYR A 8 13.09 -3.93 5.19
C TYR A 8 13.23 -4.58 3.81
N GLY A 9 12.18 -4.55 2.98
CA GLY A 9 12.17 -5.24 1.69
C GLY A 9 12.27 -6.76 1.79
N TYR A 10 12.08 -7.32 2.99
CA TYR A 10 12.12 -8.75 3.31
C TYR A 10 10.88 -9.12 4.10
N PHE A 11 10.06 -10.02 3.58
CA PHE A 11 8.72 -10.26 4.09
C PHE A 11 8.38 -11.75 4.14
N HIS A 12 7.47 -12.08 5.05
CA HIS A 12 6.86 -13.40 5.13
C HIS A 12 5.86 -13.57 4.00
N ALA A 13 6.12 -14.52 3.10
CA ALA A 13 5.31 -14.72 1.89
C ALA A 13 4.09 -15.63 2.11
N ASP A 14 3.96 -16.26 3.28
CA ASP A 14 2.81 -17.09 3.66
C ASP A 14 2.30 -16.81 5.08
N PRO A 15 1.85 -15.56 5.37
CA PRO A 15 1.39 -15.14 6.68
C PRO A 15 -0.06 -15.57 6.94
N HIS A 16 -0.32 -16.90 6.83
CA HIS A 16 -1.65 -17.42 7.16
C HIS A 16 -1.85 -17.50 8.68
N PRO A 17 -3.09 -17.62 9.18
CA PRO A 17 -3.39 -17.60 10.62
C PRO A 17 -2.63 -18.65 11.44
N GLY A 18 -2.24 -19.78 10.86
CA GLY A 18 -1.44 -20.81 11.52
C GLY A 18 0.01 -20.41 11.79
N ASN A 19 0.52 -19.39 11.08
CA ASN A 19 1.88 -18.88 11.22
C ASN A 19 1.95 -17.57 12.01
N MET A 20 0.83 -17.14 12.63
CA MET A 20 0.74 -15.88 13.36
C MET A 20 0.11 -16.10 14.74
N PHE A 21 0.79 -15.66 15.79
CA PHE A 21 0.35 -15.83 17.16
C PHE A 21 0.27 -14.50 17.89
N ALA A 22 -0.87 -14.26 18.56
CA ALA A 22 -0.99 -13.16 19.52
C ALA A 22 -0.24 -13.52 20.80
N LEU A 23 0.63 -12.64 21.27
CA LEU A 23 1.43 -12.83 22.47
C LEU A 23 0.71 -12.25 23.68
N LYS A 24 0.45 -13.09 24.70
CA LYS A 24 -0.02 -12.63 26.00
C LYS A 24 1.13 -11.90 26.70
N GLY A 25 0.86 -10.68 27.19
CA GLY A 25 1.88 -9.89 27.89
C GLY A 25 2.96 -9.32 26.97
N GLY A 26 2.70 -9.19 25.69
CA GLY A 26 3.57 -8.48 24.76
C GLY A 26 3.93 -7.09 25.27
N SER A 27 5.12 -6.60 24.95
CA SER A 27 5.61 -5.29 25.36
C SER A 27 5.94 -4.44 24.13
N ARG A 28 6.06 -3.12 24.33
CA ARG A 28 6.54 -2.23 23.26
C ARG A 28 7.87 -2.66 22.66
N LYS A 29 8.71 -3.35 23.44
CA LYS A 29 10.03 -3.84 22.99
C LYS A 29 9.93 -5.10 22.12
N TYR A 30 9.02 -6.02 22.44
CA TYR A 30 8.92 -7.33 21.78
C TYR A 30 7.66 -7.50 20.92
N GLY A 31 6.75 -6.49 20.93
CA GLY A 31 5.50 -6.53 20.19
C GLY A 31 4.44 -7.45 20.83
N HIS A 32 3.35 -7.61 20.11
CA HIS A 32 2.20 -8.43 20.51
C HIS A 32 1.90 -9.55 19.51
N LEU A 33 2.69 -9.65 18.44
CA LEU A 33 2.51 -10.60 17.36
C LEU A 33 3.81 -11.36 17.12
N ALA A 34 3.73 -12.68 17.07
CA ALA A 34 4.82 -13.55 16.63
C ALA A 34 4.50 -14.21 15.31
N TYR A 35 5.51 -14.28 14.44
CA TYR A 35 5.49 -15.09 13.23
C TYR A 35 6.29 -16.37 13.46
N VAL A 36 5.84 -17.46 12.86
CA VAL A 36 6.53 -18.76 12.85
C VAL A 36 6.54 -19.30 11.42
N ASP A 37 7.28 -20.39 11.19
CA ASP A 37 7.41 -21.04 9.89
C ASP A 37 7.98 -20.10 8.80
N PHE A 38 9.24 -19.78 8.92
CA PHE A 38 9.98 -18.93 7.98
C PHE A 38 10.44 -19.68 6.71
N GLY A 39 9.85 -20.85 6.42
CA GLY A 39 10.14 -21.63 5.22
C GLY A 39 9.77 -20.92 3.91
N MET A 40 8.88 -19.91 3.99
CA MET A 40 8.46 -19.13 2.83
C MET A 40 8.65 -17.64 3.08
N MET A 41 9.90 -17.20 2.85
CA MET A 41 10.29 -15.79 2.90
C MET A 41 10.65 -15.31 1.50
N ASP A 42 10.46 -14.03 1.21
CA ASP A 42 10.86 -13.43 -0.06
C ASP A 42 11.34 -11.99 0.12
N THR A 43 11.94 -11.45 -0.93
CA THR A 43 12.49 -10.10 -0.95
C THR A 43 11.89 -9.28 -2.10
N ILE A 44 11.84 -7.97 -1.91
CA ILE A 44 11.55 -7.01 -2.97
C ILE A 44 12.79 -6.13 -3.17
N THR A 45 13.16 -5.83 -4.41
CA THR A 45 14.25 -4.90 -4.70
C THR A 45 13.89 -3.49 -4.25
N ASP A 46 14.88 -2.66 -3.93
CA ASP A 46 14.64 -1.26 -3.56
C ASP A 46 13.91 -0.50 -4.66
N SER A 47 14.28 -0.70 -5.93
CA SER A 47 13.62 -0.10 -7.07
C SER A 47 12.13 -0.46 -7.16
N ASP A 48 11.79 -1.75 -7.00
CA ASP A 48 10.39 -2.21 -7.02
C ASP A 48 9.63 -1.69 -5.78
N ARG A 49 10.29 -1.66 -4.61
CA ARG A 49 9.74 -1.16 -3.35
C ARG A 49 9.34 0.31 -3.45
N PHE A 50 10.24 1.16 -3.93
CA PHE A 50 9.98 2.58 -4.10
C PHE A 50 8.94 2.85 -5.19
N THR A 51 8.97 2.10 -6.29
CA THR A 51 7.95 2.21 -7.34
C THR A 51 6.57 1.78 -6.82
N LEU A 52 6.50 0.76 -5.95
CA LEU A 52 5.25 0.33 -5.32
C LEU A 52 4.70 1.41 -4.37
N ILE A 53 5.56 2.09 -3.59
CA ILE A 53 5.18 3.23 -2.76
C ILE A 53 4.57 4.34 -3.64
N LYS A 54 5.23 4.70 -4.75
CA LYS A 54 4.72 5.69 -5.72
C LYS A 54 3.36 5.29 -6.28
N ALA A 55 3.21 4.05 -6.71
CA ALA A 55 1.95 3.55 -7.26
C ALA A 55 0.79 3.67 -6.26
N ILE A 56 1.03 3.42 -4.96
CA ILE A 56 0.03 3.61 -3.91
C ILE A 56 -0.32 5.09 -3.72
N VAL A 57 0.67 5.97 -3.75
CA VAL A 57 0.45 7.43 -3.63
C VAL A 57 -0.35 7.94 -4.83
N HIS A 58 0.03 7.58 -6.06
CA HIS A 58 -0.71 7.95 -7.27
C HIS A 58 -2.13 7.41 -7.27
N LEU A 59 -2.33 6.19 -6.75
CA LEU A 59 -3.65 5.60 -6.59
C LEU A 59 -4.54 6.44 -5.65
N ILE A 60 -4.02 6.86 -4.50
CA ILE A 60 -4.74 7.66 -3.51
C ILE A 60 -5.06 9.04 -4.07
N ASN A 61 -4.12 9.64 -4.81
CA ASN A 61 -4.29 10.92 -5.49
C ASN A 61 -5.16 10.81 -6.76
N LYS A 62 -5.63 9.59 -7.12
CA LYS A 62 -6.42 9.31 -8.33
C LYS A 62 -5.69 9.67 -9.63
N GLU A 63 -4.37 9.57 -9.61
CA GLU A 63 -3.48 9.86 -10.74
C GLU A 63 -3.25 8.61 -11.57
N TYR A 64 -4.31 8.12 -12.21
CA TYR A 64 -4.32 6.80 -12.88
C TYR A 64 -3.29 6.66 -14.00
N LEU A 65 -2.96 7.74 -14.71
CA LEU A 65 -1.91 7.71 -15.74
C LEU A 65 -0.51 7.51 -15.13
N LEU A 66 -0.21 8.20 -14.02
CA LEU A 66 1.07 8.03 -13.32
C LEU A 66 1.16 6.63 -12.70
N MET A 67 0.06 6.15 -12.14
CA MET A 67 -0.03 4.78 -11.63
C MET A 67 0.17 3.74 -12.75
N ALA A 68 -0.37 3.95 -13.96
CA ALA A 68 -0.12 3.08 -15.12
C ALA A 68 1.36 3.05 -15.52
N LYS A 69 2.05 4.19 -15.45
CA LYS A 69 3.51 4.26 -15.63
C LYS A 69 4.28 3.46 -14.59
N ASP A 70 3.84 3.52 -13.32
CA ASP A 70 4.45 2.71 -12.26
C ASP A 70 4.21 1.22 -12.49
N PHE A 71 3.00 0.82 -12.90
CA PHE A 71 2.71 -0.56 -13.27
C PHE A 71 3.57 -1.05 -14.45
N GLN A 72 3.87 -0.17 -15.41
CA GLN A 72 4.79 -0.49 -16.50
C GLN A 72 6.22 -0.69 -15.98
N LYS A 73 6.71 0.17 -15.07
CA LYS A 73 8.02 0.01 -14.41
C LYS A 73 8.10 -1.28 -13.59
N LEU A 74 7.03 -1.63 -12.87
CA LEU A 74 6.94 -2.86 -12.09
C LEU A 74 6.81 -4.11 -12.97
N GLY A 75 6.59 -3.96 -14.28
CA GLY A 75 6.47 -5.05 -15.24
C GLY A 75 5.08 -5.69 -15.32
N PHE A 76 4.05 -5.03 -14.78
CA PHE A 76 2.67 -5.46 -14.97
C PHE A 76 2.15 -5.15 -16.37
N LEU A 77 2.76 -4.20 -17.07
CA LEU A 77 2.44 -3.77 -18.42
C LEU A 77 3.68 -3.84 -19.30
N THR A 78 3.50 -4.08 -20.61
CA THR A 78 4.58 -4.04 -21.57
C THR A 78 4.95 -2.58 -21.89
N LYS A 79 6.20 -2.35 -22.37
CA LYS A 79 6.69 -1.00 -22.68
C LYS A 79 5.99 -0.37 -23.89
N GLU A 80 5.46 -1.19 -24.77
CA GLU A 80 4.78 -0.77 -26.01
C GLU A 80 3.30 -0.41 -25.78
N GLN A 81 2.78 -0.65 -24.56
CA GLN A 81 1.39 -0.39 -24.25
C GLN A 81 1.10 1.11 -24.21
N ASP A 82 0.05 1.52 -24.92
CA ASP A 82 -0.52 2.86 -24.79
C ASP A 82 -1.21 3.00 -23.43
N LEU A 83 -0.62 3.82 -22.57
CA LEU A 83 -1.08 3.99 -21.19
C LEU A 83 -2.33 4.85 -21.08
N ASP A 84 -2.60 5.73 -22.04
CA ASP A 84 -3.79 6.58 -22.04
C ASP A 84 -5.07 5.74 -22.18
N LEU A 85 -5.01 4.62 -22.93
CA LEU A 85 -6.11 3.68 -23.05
C LEU A 85 -6.44 2.93 -21.76
N LEU A 86 -5.53 2.92 -20.78
CA LEU A 86 -5.69 2.23 -19.50
C LEU A 86 -6.27 3.12 -18.41
N VAL A 87 -6.30 4.44 -18.60
CA VAL A 87 -6.73 5.39 -17.57
C VAL A 87 -8.18 5.14 -17.14
N GLU A 88 -9.12 5.08 -18.10
CA GLU A 88 -10.53 4.83 -17.76
C GLU A 88 -10.78 3.43 -17.19
N PRO A 89 -10.22 2.32 -17.75
CA PRO A 89 -10.32 1.01 -17.13
C PRO A 89 -9.76 0.94 -15.70
N LEU A 90 -8.63 1.58 -15.45
CA LEU A 90 -8.05 1.63 -14.11
C LEU A 90 -8.93 2.45 -13.15
N LYS A 91 -9.50 3.55 -13.61
CA LYS A 91 -10.44 4.35 -12.85
C LYS A 91 -11.72 3.57 -12.52
N ASP A 92 -12.26 2.78 -13.43
CA ASP A 92 -13.44 1.95 -13.20
C ASP A 92 -13.18 0.84 -12.17
N VAL A 93 -12.01 0.20 -12.24
CA VAL A 93 -11.62 -0.87 -11.31
C VAL A 93 -11.28 -0.32 -9.93
N LEU A 94 -10.47 0.73 -9.89
CA LEU A 94 -9.86 1.25 -8.67
C LEU A 94 -10.60 2.48 -8.12
N GLY A 95 -11.23 3.29 -8.96
CA GLY A 95 -11.98 4.48 -8.55
C GLY A 95 -13.21 4.15 -7.71
N GLY A 96 -13.86 3.01 -7.99
CA GLY A 96 -14.94 2.48 -7.14
C GLY A 96 -14.43 1.92 -5.79
N ALA A 97 -13.12 1.66 -5.68
CA ALA A 97 -12.47 1.28 -4.44
C ALA A 97 -12.24 2.50 -3.50
N PHE A 98 -12.21 3.70 -4.07
CA PHE A 98 -12.06 4.99 -3.40
C PHE A 98 -13.30 5.88 -3.58
N GLY A 99 -14.50 5.30 -3.71
CA GLY A 99 -15.75 6.07 -3.65
C GLY A 99 -15.72 7.02 -2.45
N SER A 100 -16.59 8.04 -2.41
CA SER A 100 -16.64 9.19 -1.48
C SER A 100 -16.35 8.89 0.00
N GLU A 101 -16.20 7.64 0.35
CA GLU A 101 -15.66 7.11 1.59
C GLU A 101 -14.52 6.14 1.25
N VAL A 102 -13.31 6.45 1.69
CA VAL A 102 -12.14 5.53 1.79
C VAL A 102 -12.53 4.21 2.49
N GLY A 103 -13.80 4.16 2.84
CA GLY A 103 -14.53 3.18 3.60
C GLY A 103 -14.78 1.83 2.95
N ASN A 104 -14.78 1.66 1.63
CA ASN A 104 -15.25 0.43 0.97
C ASN A 104 -14.18 -0.30 0.14
N PHE A 105 -12.90 0.06 0.32
CA PHE A 105 -11.82 -0.67 -0.32
C PHE A 105 -11.71 -2.07 0.28
N ASN A 106 -11.95 -3.08 -0.51
CA ASN A 106 -11.71 -4.47 -0.20
C ASN A 106 -10.78 -5.03 -1.28
N LEU A 107 -9.58 -5.44 -0.88
CA LEU A 107 -8.54 -5.90 -1.81
C LEU A 107 -9.02 -7.12 -2.62
N LYS A 108 -9.86 -7.98 -2.03
CA LYS A 108 -10.44 -9.11 -2.75
C LYS A 108 -11.33 -8.64 -3.91
N ASN A 109 -12.22 -7.67 -3.67
CA ASN A 109 -13.08 -7.10 -4.71
C ASN A 109 -12.26 -6.42 -5.82
N VAL A 110 -11.16 -5.76 -5.45
CA VAL A 110 -10.21 -5.17 -6.40
C VAL A 110 -9.54 -6.26 -7.20
N THR A 111 -9.08 -7.33 -6.56
CA THR A 111 -8.44 -8.47 -7.25
C THR A 111 -9.40 -9.12 -8.25
N ASP A 112 -10.68 -9.29 -7.89
CA ASP A 112 -11.69 -9.87 -8.78
C ASP A 112 -11.98 -8.95 -9.99
N LYS A 113 -12.09 -7.64 -9.76
CA LYS A 113 -12.26 -6.66 -10.85
C LYS A 113 -11.00 -6.54 -11.71
N PHE A 114 -9.83 -6.55 -11.08
CA PHE A 114 -8.55 -6.50 -11.78
C PHE A 114 -8.33 -7.74 -12.63
N SER A 115 -8.80 -8.91 -12.19
CA SER A 115 -8.77 -10.12 -13.00
C SER A 115 -9.53 -9.95 -14.32
N LYS A 116 -10.70 -9.28 -14.31
CA LYS A 116 -11.45 -8.95 -15.53
C LYS A 116 -10.67 -8.00 -16.44
N LEU A 117 -10.00 -7.00 -15.86
CA LEU A 117 -9.14 -6.08 -16.59
C LEU A 117 -8.00 -6.82 -17.30
N MET A 118 -7.40 -7.82 -16.63
CA MET A 118 -6.32 -8.65 -17.20
C MET A 118 -6.75 -9.47 -18.42
N TYR A 119 -8.02 -9.84 -18.54
CA TYR A 119 -8.54 -10.50 -19.75
C TYR A 119 -8.72 -9.53 -20.94
N SER A 120 -8.98 -8.26 -20.66
CA SER A 120 -9.27 -7.26 -21.69
C SER A 120 -8.03 -6.48 -22.14
N TYR A 121 -7.00 -6.45 -21.28
CA TYR A 121 -5.77 -5.69 -21.49
C TYR A 121 -4.55 -6.57 -21.18
N PRO A 122 -3.39 -6.33 -21.80
CA PRO A 122 -2.19 -7.17 -21.66
C PRO A 122 -1.47 -6.93 -20.32
N PHE A 123 -2.21 -7.03 -19.21
CA PHE A 123 -1.64 -7.06 -17.88
C PHE A 123 -1.03 -8.43 -17.57
N ARG A 124 0.14 -8.42 -16.93
CA ARG A 124 0.78 -9.62 -16.40
C ARG A 124 1.18 -9.37 -14.95
N VAL A 125 0.92 -10.31 -14.07
CA VAL A 125 1.45 -10.26 -12.70
C VAL A 125 2.83 -10.90 -12.72
N PRO A 126 3.93 -10.13 -12.55
CA PRO A 126 5.26 -10.72 -12.42
C PRO A 126 5.29 -11.64 -11.19
N SER A 127 6.01 -12.77 -11.28
CA SER A 127 6.05 -13.80 -10.23
C SER A 127 6.45 -13.23 -8.86
N ARG A 128 7.38 -12.26 -8.83
CA ARG A 128 7.81 -11.58 -7.61
C ARG A 128 6.69 -10.84 -6.88
N PHE A 129 5.67 -10.35 -7.60
CA PHE A 129 4.52 -9.69 -6.99
C PHE A 129 3.41 -10.65 -6.60
N ALA A 130 3.35 -11.84 -7.19
CA ALA A 130 2.33 -12.84 -6.84
C ALA A 130 2.39 -13.24 -5.36
N LEU A 131 3.60 -13.38 -4.81
CA LEU A 131 3.81 -13.68 -3.38
C LEU A 131 3.43 -12.51 -2.49
N ILE A 132 3.75 -11.27 -2.88
CA ILE A 132 3.35 -10.06 -2.15
C ILE A 132 1.83 -9.96 -2.09
N ILE A 133 1.15 -10.09 -3.24
CA ILE A 133 -0.31 -10.02 -3.32
C ILE A 133 -0.93 -11.10 -2.45
N ARG A 134 -0.44 -12.35 -2.53
CA ARG A 134 -0.94 -13.46 -1.71
C ARG A 134 -0.77 -13.17 -0.21
N ALA A 135 0.40 -12.69 0.20
CA ALA A 135 0.68 -12.36 1.60
C ALA A 135 -0.25 -11.23 2.11
N VAL A 136 -0.44 -10.17 1.31
CA VAL A 136 -1.30 -9.04 1.69
C VAL A 136 -2.77 -9.45 1.74
N VAL A 137 -3.26 -10.23 0.77
CA VAL A 137 -4.64 -10.74 0.76
C VAL A 137 -4.90 -11.68 1.94
N SER A 138 -3.93 -12.54 2.29
CA SER A 138 -4.05 -13.44 3.47
C SER A 138 -4.16 -12.64 4.77
N GLN A 139 -3.32 -11.61 4.96
CA GLN A 139 -3.36 -10.73 6.13
C GLN A 139 -4.65 -9.91 6.20
N GLU A 140 -5.11 -9.34 5.07
CA GLU A 140 -6.38 -8.63 5.03
C GLU A 140 -7.55 -9.55 5.38
N GLY A 141 -7.56 -10.77 4.83
CA GLY A 141 -8.59 -11.76 5.13
C GLY A 141 -8.64 -12.16 6.61
N LEU A 142 -7.48 -12.26 7.27
CA LEU A 142 -7.40 -12.47 8.73
C LEU A 142 -7.92 -11.24 9.49
N ALA A 143 -7.47 -10.06 9.11
CA ALA A 143 -7.88 -8.81 9.77
C ALA A 143 -9.40 -8.59 9.67
N LEU A 144 -10.02 -8.85 8.51
CA LEU A 144 -11.47 -8.75 8.31
C LEU A 144 -12.28 -9.76 9.14
N ARG A 145 -11.70 -10.91 9.50
CA ARG A 145 -12.35 -11.86 10.44
C ARG A 145 -12.33 -11.35 11.87
N LEU A 146 -11.31 -10.57 12.25
CA LEU A 146 -11.17 -9.99 13.59
C LEU A 146 -11.95 -8.68 13.71
N ASP A 147 -11.90 -7.86 12.67
CA ASP A 147 -12.59 -6.58 12.55
C ASP A 147 -13.20 -6.46 11.14
N PRO A 148 -14.55 -6.64 10.99
CA PRO A 148 -15.23 -6.49 9.71
C PRO A 148 -15.13 -5.08 9.09
N GLN A 149 -14.77 -4.07 9.87
CA GLN A 149 -14.55 -2.69 9.41
C GLN A 149 -13.09 -2.43 9.01
N PHE A 150 -12.23 -3.44 9.12
CA PHE A 150 -10.81 -3.32 8.74
C PHE A 150 -10.65 -2.91 7.28
N LYS A 151 -9.74 -1.99 7.03
CA LYS A 151 -9.41 -1.47 5.70
C LYS A 151 -7.92 -1.26 5.59
N ILE A 152 -7.29 -2.06 4.76
CA ILE A 152 -5.83 -2.06 4.62
C ILE A 152 -5.29 -0.69 4.22
N LEU A 153 -5.97 0.06 3.36
CA LEU A 153 -5.51 1.38 2.92
C LEU A 153 -5.61 2.45 4.00
N LYS A 154 -6.53 2.31 4.97
CA LYS A 154 -6.58 3.21 6.14
C LYS A 154 -5.33 3.10 7.01
N ILE A 155 -4.64 1.96 6.94
CA ILE A 155 -3.40 1.73 7.68
C ILE A 155 -2.19 1.97 6.79
N ALA A 156 -2.25 1.53 5.53
CA ALA A 156 -1.12 1.64 4.61
C ALA A 156 -0.82 3.12 4.25
N TYR A 157 -1.84 3.94 4.05
CA TYR A 157 -1.65 5.33 3.65
C TYR A 157 -0.97 6.19 4.74
N PRO A 158 -1.44 6.20 6.02
CA PRO A 158 -0.73 6.90 7.10
C PRO A 158 0.72 6.42 7.26
N TYR A 159 0.94 5.11 7.13
CA TYR A 159 2.29 4.55 7.18
C TYR A 159 3.19 5.09 6.06
N ILE A 160 2.69 5.12 4.81
CA ILE A 160 3.44 5.64 3.66
C ILE A 160 3.62 7.16 3.77
N ALA A 161 2.58 7.91 4.14
CA ALA A 161 2.67 9.36 4.34
C ALA A 161 3.73 9.73 5.39
N LYS A 162 3.74 9.00 6.52
CA LYS A 162 4.78 9.16 7.54
C LYS A 162 6.16 8.87 6.98
N LYS A 163 6.32 7.77 6.25
CA LYS A 163 7.60 7.41 5.63
C LYS A 163 8.09 8.50 4.66
N LEU A 164 7.21 9.01 3.79
CA LEU A 164 7.54 10.09 2.85
C LEU A 164 8.00 11.37 3.54
N LEU A 165 7.47 11.69 4.72
CA LEU A 165 7.75 12.94 5.44
C LEU A 165 8.88 12.80 6.47
N THR A 166 9.33 11.58 6.80
CA THR A 166 10.32 11.37 7.86
C THR A 166 11.58 10.63 7.41
N ASP A 167 11.54 9.97 6.26
CA ASP A 167 12.69 9.24 5.69
C ASP A 167 13.47 10.20 4.78
N ASN A 168 14.75 10.41 5.09
CA ASN A 168 15.63 11.34 4.37
C ASN A 168 16.48 10.64 3.29
N SER A 169 16.13 9.38 2.89
CA SER A 169 16.79 8.74 1.77
C SER A 169 16.48 9.49 0.46
N ASP A 170 17.47 9.58 -0.42
CA ASP A 170 17.35 10.34 -1.67
C ASP A 170 16.12 9.88 -2.49
N GLU A 171 15.87 8.58 -2.53
CA GLU A 171 14.75 7.99 -3.26
C GLU A 171 13.39 8.40 -2.68
N ILE A 172 13.27 8.47 -1.35
CA ILE A 172 12.02 8.90 -0.70
C ILE A 172 11.81 10.40 -0.87
N VAL A 173 12.88 11.19 -0.78
CA VAL A 173 12.83 12.63 -1.04
C VAL A 173 12.40 12.90 -2.47
N ASP A 174 12.93 12.16 -3.46
CA ASP A 174 12.54 12.28 -4.86
C ASP A 174 11.04 11.96 -5.06
N ILE A 175 10.52 10.91 -4.40
CA ILE A 175 9.10 10.57 -4.43
C ILE A 175 8.27 11.70 -3.81
N LEU A 176 8.67 12.24 -2.66
CA LEU A 176 7.97 13.33 -2.00
C LEU A 176 7.91 14.57 -2.90
N LEU A 177 9.04 14.93 -3.54
CA LEU A 177 9.09 16.06 -4.47
C LEU A 177 8.18 15.84 -5.68
N GLU A 178 8.18 14.64 -6.28
CA GLU A 178 7.30 14.29 -7.40
C GLU A 178 5.80 14.38 -7.03
N VAL A 179 5.46 14.06 -5.78
CA VAL A 179 4.08 14.14 -5.27
C VAL A 179 3.67 15.58 -4.96
N VAL A 180 4.57 16.37 -4.36
CA VAL A 180 4.27 17.71 -3.84
C VAL A 180 4.40 18.79 -4.92
N PHE A 181 5.23 18.59 -5.94
CA PHE A 181 5.44 19.56 -7.02
C PHE A 181 4.80 19.08 -8.33
N ASP A 182 4.26 20.02 -9.10
CA ASP A 182 3.81 19.74 -10.46
C ASP A 182 4.99 19.78 -11.46
N ASN A 183 4.71 19.43 -12.72
CA ASN A 183 5.72 19.44 -13.80
C ASN A 183 6.31 20.85 -14.09
N GLN A 184 5.75 21.91 -13.51
CA GLN A 184 6.24 23.29 -13.63
C GLN A 184 6.98 23.75 -12.37
N GLY A 185 7.21 22.84 -11.41
CA GLY A 185 7.87 23.13 -10.13
C GLY A 185 7.02 23.93 -9.13
N ARG A 186 5.69 23.95 -9.29
CA ARG A 186 4.77 24.62 -8.36
C ARG A 186 4.29 23.63 -7.32
N ILE A 187 4.20 24.11 -6.07
CA ILE A 187 3.70 23.28 -4.95
C ILE A 187 2.21 22.98 -5.14
N GLN A 188 1.85 21.70 -5.05
CA GLN A 188 0.48 21.21 -5.01
C GLN A 188 0.01 21.18 -3.55
N ILE A 189 -0.53 22.32 -3.09
CA ILE A 189 -0.88 22.56 -1.68
C ILE A 189 -1.86 21.49 -1.17
N ASP A 190 -2.87 21.12 -1.96
CA ASP A 190 -3.88 20.13 -1.58
C ASP A 190 -3.25 18.76 -1.27
N LYS A 191 -2.24 18.34 -2.02
CA LYS A 191 -1.53 17.08 -1.79
C LYS A 191 -0.64 17.15 -0.53
N LEU A 192 0.06 18.26 -0.34
CA LEU A 192 0.85 18.48 0.87
C LEU A 192 -0.04 18.51 2.11
N GLU A 193 -1.16 19.22 2.05
CA GLU A 193 -2.15 19.24 3.14
C GLU A 193 -2.71 17.86 3.44
N SER A 194 -3.03 17.06 2.41
CA SER A 194 -3.49 15.67 2.56
C SER A 194 -2.46 14.81 3.28
N LEU A 195 -1.18 14.91 2.93
CA LEU A 195 -0.09 14.18 3.60
C LEU A 195 0.06 14.59 5.06
N LEU A 196 0.07 15.91 5.33
CA LEU A 196 0.23 16.45 6.68
C LEU A 196 -0.98 16.12 7.57
N SER A 197 -2.21 16.31 7.07
CA SER A 197 -3.43 16.00 7.82
C SER A 197 -3.52 14.53 8.23
N THR A 198 -2.97 13.65 7.40
CA THR A 198 -2.90 12.21 7.68
C THR A 198 -1.99 11.92 8.87
N LEU A 199 -0.85 12.60 8.97
CA LEU A 199 0.06 12.47 10.13
C LEU A 199 -0.58 12.95 11.42
N PHE A 200 -1.26 14.12 11.39
CA PHE A 200 -1.88 14.67 12.61
C PHE A 200 -3.00 13.79 13.13
N LYS A 201 -3.84 13.22 12.27
CA LYS A 201 -4.89 12.27 12.67
C LYS A 201 -4.32 10.99 13.29
N ASP A 202 -3.20 10.50 12.79
CA ASP A 202 -2.55 9.31 13.35
C ASP A 202 -1.96 9.61 14.74
N THR A 203 -1.44 10.81 14.95
CA THR A 203 -0.89 11.26 16.24
C THR A 203 -1.98 11.43 17.31
N GLU A 204 -3.18 11.88 16.96
CA GLU A 204 -4.31 11.99 17.86
C GLU A 204 -4.83 10.61 18.31
N ASN A 205 -4.89 9.64 17.39
CA ASN A 205 -5.29 8.26 17.70
C ASN A 205 -4.28 7.57 18.65
N ILE A 206 -2.97 7.81 18.45
CA ILE A 206 -1.94 7.25 19.36
C ILE A 206 -2.04 7.84 20.77
N ASN A 207 -2.41 9.11 20.89
CA ASN A 207 -2.57 9.77 22.18
C ASN A 207 -3.87 9.34 22.89
N SER A 208 -4.93 8.99 22.17
CA SER A 208 -6.18 8.47 22.77
C SER A 208 -6.01 7.07 23.36
N ASP A 209 -5.14 6.24 22.78
CA ASP A 209 -4.81 4.90 23.30
C ASP A 209 -3.86 4.94 24.52
N LEU A 210 -3.35 6.12 24.89
CA LEU A 210 -2.43 6.32 26.00
C LEU A 210 -3.10 6.81 27.29
N ILE A 211 -4.43 7.02 27.30
CA ILE A 211 -5.16 7.36 28.53
C ILE A 211 -5.44 6.06 29.29
N PRO A 212 -4.80 5.78 30.43
CA PRO A 212 -5.17 4.65 31.25
C PRO A 212 -6.59 4.91 31.80
N VAL A 213 -7.49 3.98 31.51
CA VAL A 213 -8.75 3.91 32.24
C VAL A 213 -8.38 3.60 33.67
N ALA A 214 -8.64 4.57 34.57
CA ALA A 214 -8.45 4.46 36.01
C ALA A 214 -9.45 3.46 36.61
#